data_b0decdd70dc7acb65500107ed35e24c6
#
_entry.id   b0decdd70dc7acb65500107ed35e24c6
#
_cell.length_a   1.000
_cell.length_b   1.000
_cell.length_c   1.000
_cell.angle_alpha   90.00
_cell.angle_beta   90.00
_cell.angle_gamma   90.00
#
_symmetry.space_group_name_H-M   'P 1'
#
loop_
_entity.id
_entity.type
_entity.pdbx_description
1 polymer ?
#
loop_
_entity_poly.entity_id
_entity_poly.type
_entity_poly.pdbx_seq_one_letter_code
_entity_poly.pdbx_strand_id
1 'polypeptide(L)'
;MPFMTERPLTPREFLDECIAFKRERLTGGRFLAALVQGNVTAAQLRLWAKDMYHFVQPGIPALTAWLAHAPTAVERESARLIARNLAGELGYLREPDHRDLYLKLLDEGFGISEAEAKEHLPLAGTIGATTALCAFCRSSFAEGLGAFGLALEMQVPGRPNGAAVLYEALRRLGLSESALEFYRIHVEAEEEHGENAERAVAPFIQTREQQALVRHAFRWTVIALAGMQQGFDAYLS
;
A
#
# COMPACT_ATOMS: atom_id res chain seq x y z
N MET A 1 29.76 5.77 -0.02
CA MET A 1 28.87 6.09 -1.15
C MET A 1 29.09 5.03 -2.22
N PRO A 2 28.13 4.19 -2.59
CA PRO A 2 28.31 3.29 -3.72
C PRO A 2 28.41 4.13 -4.99
N PHE A 3 29.38 3.82 -5.81
CA PHE A 3 29.65 4.47 -7.08
C PHE A 3 28.38 4.49 -7.95
N MET A 4 27.91 5.70 -8.28
CA MET A 4 26.83 5.85 -9.25
C MET A 4 27.34 5.33 -10.59
N THR A 5 26.74 4.26 -11.09
CA THR A 5 27.01 3.77 -12.45
C THR A 5 26.85 4.91 -13.45
N GLU A 6 27.73 5.01 -14.45
CA GLU A 6 27.70 6.13 -15.41
C GLU A 6 26.47 6.14 -16.31
N ARG A 7 25.73 5.02 -16.43
CA ARG A 7 24.47 4.87 -17.18
C ARG A 7 23.24 4.81 -16.28
N PRO A 8 22.02 5.15 -16.77
CA PRO A 8 20.79 4.78 -16.11
C PRO A 8 20.69 3.25 -15.95
N LEU A 9 20.02 2.80 -14.89
CA LEU A 9 19.68 1.39 -14.75
C LEU A 9 18.67 0.98 -15.83
N THR A 10 18.72 -0.27 -16.26
CA THR A 10 17.60 -0.85 -17.01
C THR A 10 16.36 -0.95 -16.12
N PRO A 11 15.14 -1.07 -16.69
CA PRO A 11 13.93 -1.28 -15.87
C PRO A 11 14.06 -2.44 -14.90
N ARG A 12 14.64 -3.54 -15.32
CA ARG A 12 14.86 -4.70 -14.46
C ARG A 12 15.82 -4.43 -13.32
N GLU A 13 16.99 -3.84 -13.61
CA GLU A 13 17.96 -3.47 -12.56
C GLU A 13 17.36 -2.50 -11.54
N PHE A 14 16.51 -1.56 -11.99
CA PHE A 14 15.83 -0.60 -11.14
C PHE A 14 14.80 -1.28 -10.23
N LEU A 15 13.98 -2.18 -10.78
CA LEU A 15 13.02 -2.94 -9.99
C LEU A 15 13.70 -3.87 -8.98
N ASP A 16 14.79 -4.54 -9.37
CA ASP A 16 15.57 -5.40 -8.46
C ASP A 16 16.12 -4.58 -7.28
N GLU A 17 16.61 -3.34 -7.51
CA GLU A 17 17.00 -2.40 -6.46
C GLU A 17 15.83 -2.08 -5.53
N CYS A 18 14.65 -1.75 -6.09
CA CYS A 18 13.46 -1.44 -5.32
C CYS A 18 12.99 -2.65 -4.48
N ILE A 19 12.96 -3.84 -5.06
CA ILE A 19 12.59 -5.08 -4.38
C ILE A 19 13.54 -5.36 -3.21
N ALA A 20 14.86 -5.22 -3.43
CA ALA A 20 15.85 -5.43 -2.40
C ALA A 20 15.66 -4.46 -1.22
N PHE A 21 15.45 -3.17 -1.52
CA PHE A 21 15.19 -2.16 -0.50
C PHE A 21 13.90 -2.40 0.28
N LYS A 22 12.79 -2.74 -0.41
CA LYS A 22 11.51 -3.06 0.22
C LYS A 22 11.63 -4.29 1.12
N ARG A 23 12.34 -5.33 0.65
CA ARG A 23 12.61 -6.57 1.41
C ARG A 23 13.37 -6.30 2.70
N GLU A 24 14.36 -5.43 2.66
CA GLU A 24 15.16 -5.06 3.83
C GLU A 24 14.36 -4.26 4.86
N ARG A 25 13.50 -3.35 4.40
CA ARG A 25 12.86 -2.36 5.26
C ARG A 25 11.48 -2.78 5.79
N LEU A 26 10.65 -3.43 4.99
CA LEU A 26 9.32 -3.86 5.41
C LEU A 26 9.41 -5.25 6.08
N THR A 27 9.63 -5.25 7.38
CA THR A 27 9.77 -6.47 8.19
C THR A 27 8.51 -6.83 8.99
N GLY A 28 7.49 -5.96 8.98
CA GLY A 28 6.19 -6.19 9.63
C GLY A 28 6.09 -5.76 11.10
N GLY A 29 7.21 -5.61 11.82
CA GLY A 29 7.20 -5.29 13.25
C GLY A 29 6.71 -6.43 14.14
N ARG A 30 6.72 -6.20 15.47
CA ARG A 30 6.31 -7.21 16.47
C ARG A 30 4.79 -7.41 16.51
N PHE A 31 4.02 -6.34 16.28
CA PHE A 31 2.56 -6.44 16.28
C PHE A 31 2.07 -7.40 15.19
N LEU A 32 2.56 -7.23 13.95
CA LEU A 32 2.15 -8.13 12.86
C LEU A 32 2.60 -9.58 13.13
N ALA A 33 3.79 -9.78 13.70
CA ALA A 33 4.25 -11.11 14.10
C ALA A 33 3.32 -11.73 15.18
N ALA A 34 2.92 -10.95 16.19
CA ALA A 34 1.95 -11.38 17.21
C ALA A 34 0.58 -11.69 16.61
N LEU A 35 0.10 -10.86 15.68
CA LEU A 35 -1.16 -11.06 14.96
C LEU A 35 -1.15 -12.39 14.18
N VAL A 36 -0.09 -12.65 13.42
CA VAL A 36 0.09 -13.90 12.66
C VAL A 36 0.13 -15.12 13.58
N GLN A 37 0.65 -14.99 14.78
CA GLN A 37 0.71 -16.06 15.79
C GLN A 37 -0.59 -16.20 16.60
N GLY A 38 -1.56 -15.31 16.44
CA GLY A 38 -2.78 -15.28 17.24
C GLY A 38 -2.57 -14.76 18.67
N ASN A 39 -1.47 -14.06 18.95
CA ASN A 39 -1.06 -13.55 20.25
C ASN A 39 -1.45 -12.08 20.46
N VAL A 40 -2.62 -11.68 19.96
CA VAL A 40 -3.19 -10.33 20.11
C VAL A 40 -4.56 -10.41 20.76
N THR A 41 -4.87 -9.45 21.61
CA THR A 41 -6.20 -9.33 22.25
C THR A 41 -7.19 -8.63 21.32
N ALA A 42 -8.49 -8.82 21.58
CA ALA A 42 -9.54 -8.11 20.85
C ALA A 42 -9.40 -6.57 20.98
N ALA A 43 -8.96 -6.06 22.12
CA ALA A 43 -8.73 -4.63 22.33
C ALA A 43 -7.59 -4.11 21.44
N GLN A 44 -6.49 -4.85 21.33
CA GLN A 44 -5.36 -4.51 20.48
C GLN A 44 -5.74 -4.53 18.99
N LEU A 45 -6.53 -5.52 18.57
CA LEU A 45 -7.05 -5.61 17.20
C LEU A 45 -7.96 -4.43 16.87
N ARG A 46 -8.82 -4.01 17.80
CA ARG A 46 -9.70 -2.84 17.61
C ARG A 46 -8.89 -1.55 17.45
N LEU A 47 -7.82 -1.36 18.22
CA LEU A 47 -6.93 -0.20 18.07
C LEU A 47 -6.23 -0.19 16.72
N TRP A 48 -5.66 -1.33 16.32
CA TRP A 48 -5.01 -1.48 15.01
C TRP A 48 -5.99 -1.27 13.85
N ALA A 49 -7.20 -1.82 13.92
CA ALA A 49 -8.20 -1.67 12.87
C ALA A 49 -8.64 -0.21 12.69
N LYS A 50 -8.80 0.54 13.80
CA LYS A 50 -9.09 1.98 13.75
C LYS A 50 -7.93 2.79 13.18
N ASP A 51 -6.70 2.42 13.48
CA ASP A 51 -5.51 3.08 12.93
C ASP A 51 -5.41 2.84 11.41
N MET A 52 -5.60 1.59 10.99
CA MET A 52 -5.61 1.21 9.56
C MET A 52 -6.73 1.91 8.76
N TYR A 53 -7.85 2.27 9.38
CA TYR A 53 -8.87 3.08 8.74
C TYR A 53 -8.29 4.38 8.17
N HIS A 54 -7.44 5.08 8.93
CA HIS A 54 -6.80 6.32 8.49
C HIS A 54 -5.77 6.12 7.37
N PHE A 55 -5.24 4.91 7.21
CA PHE A 55 -4.37 4.57 6.09
C PHE A 55 -5.16 4.20 4.83
N VAL A 56 -6.27 3.47 4.98
CA VAL A 56 -7.10 3.00 3.84
C VAL A 56 -7.91 4.16 3.22
N GLN A 57 -8.51 5.04 4.04
CA GLN A 57 -9.39 6.12 3.58
C GLN A 57 -8.82 7.02 2.47
N PRO A 58 -7.54 7.41 2.48
CA PRO A 58 -6.97 8.27 1.44
C PRO A 58 -6.57 7.52 0.16
N GLY A 59 -6.74 6.22 0.05
CA GLY A 59 -6.34 5.42 -1.11
C GLY A 59 -6.96 5.92 -2.41
N ILE A 60 -8.28 5.99 -2.49
CA ILE A 60 -9.01 6.49 -3.67
C ILE A 60 -8.64 7.95 -4.00
N PRO A 61 -8.65 8.91 -3.06
CA PRO A 61 -8.15 10.27 -3.30
C PRO A 61 -6.70 10.34 -3.79
N ALA A 62 -5.80 9.50 -3.27
CA ALA A 62 -4.42 9.45 -3.72
C ALA A 62 -4.29 8.94 -5.16
N LEU A 63 -4.96 7.84 -5.51
CA LEU A 63 -5.01 7.31 -6.88
C LEU A 63 -5.59 8.32 -7.87
N THR A 64 -6.68 9.00 -7.50
CA THR A 64 -7.31 10.04 -8.32
C THR A 64 -6.34 11.20 -8.58
N ALA A 65 -5.63 11.65 -7.55
CA ALA A 65 -4.64 12.72 -7.67
C ALA A 65 -3.46 12.29 -8.56
N TRP A 66 -2.99 11.05 -8.41
CA TRP A 66 -1.93 10.50 -9.25
C TRP A 66 -2.37 10.40 -10.72
N LEU A 67 -3.56 9.87 -11.00
CA LEU A 67 -4.11 9.78 -12.35
C LEU A 67 -4.24 11.16 -13.02
N ALA A 68 -4.57 12.20 -12.27
CA ALA A 68 -4.67 13.57 -12.78
C ALA A 68 -3.35 14.12 -13.34
N HIS A 69 -2.21 13.57 -12.93
CA HIS A 69 -0.87 13.90 -13.44
C HIS A 69 -0.45 13.08 -14.66
N ALA A 70 -1.30 12.24 -15.23
CA ALA A 70 -1.01 11.40 -16.40
C ALA A 70 -1.46 12.06 -17.73
N PRO A 71 -0.76 13.07 -18.25
CA PRO A 71 -1.35 13.97 -19.22
C PRO A 71 -1.01 13.68 -20.67
N THR A 72 -0.06 12.80 -20.98
CA THR A 72 0.51 12.72 -22.33
C THR A 72 0.32 11.37 -23.01
N ALA A 73 0.47 11.33 -24.34
CA ALA A 73 0.32 10.12 -25.14
C ALA A 73 1.35 9.03 -24.79
N VAL A 74 2.55 9.42 -24.33
CA VAL A 74 3.62 8.48 -23.92
C VAL A 74 3.26 7.74 -22.64
N GLU A 75 2.52 8.40 -21.76
CA GLU A 75 2.11 7.88 -20.44
C GLU A 75 0.73 7.20 -20.48
N ARG A 76 0.15 7.08 -21.69
CA ARG A 76 -1.23 6.59 -21.86
C ARG A 76 -1.44 5.18 -21.33
N GLU A 77 -0.45 4.29 -21.50
CA GLU A 77 -0.58 2.91 -20.99
C GLU A 77 -0.51 2.89 -19.48
N SER A 78 0.43 3.61 -18.87
CA SER A 78 0.53 3.75 -17.41
C SER A 78 -0.71 4.41 -16.82
N ALA A 79 -1.26 5.45 -17.49
CA ALA A 79 -2.53 6.07 -17.09
C ALA A 79 -3.70 5.07 -17.11
N ARG A 80 -3.75 4.18 -18.11
CA ARG A 80 -4.78 3.12 -18.17
C ARG A 80 -4.64 2.12 -17.03
N LEU A 81 -3.41 1.75 -16.64
CA LEU A 81 -3.20 0.86 -15.49
C LEU A 81 -3.69 1.51 -14.20
N ILE A 82 -3.36 2.79 -13.97
CA ILE A 82 -3.84 3.52 -12.79
C ILE A 82 -5.35 3.68 -12.81
N ALA A 83 -5.93 4.01 -13.96
CA ALA A 83 -7.38 4.12 -14.10
C ALA A 83 -8.09 2.77 -13.85
N ARG A 84 -7.46 1.65 -14.23
CA ARG A 84 -7.96 0.31 -13.94
C ARG A 84 -7.91 0.01 -12.44
N ASN A 85 -6.79 0.33 -11.78
CA ASN A 85 -6.68 0.19 -10.33
C ASN A 85 -7.73 1.04 -9.62
N LEU A 86 -7.89 2.32 -10.02
CA LEU A 86 -8.92 3.20 -9.47
C LEU A 86 -10.32 2.65 -9.69
N ALA A 87 -10.60 2.07 -10.86
CA ALA A 87 -11.90 1.43 -11.12
C ALA A 87 -12.11 0.21 -10.21
N GLY A 88 -11.07 -0.57 -9.93
CA GLY A 88 -11.08 -1.66 -8.96
C GLY A 88 -11.39 -1.17 -7.55
N GLU A 89 -10.67 -0.13 -7.10
CA GLU A 89 -10.92 0.51 -5.80
C GLU A 89 -12.36 1.01 -5.63
N LEU A 90 -12.98 1.45 -6.74
CA LEU A 90 -14.38 1.89 -6.80
C LEU A 90 -15.38 0.74 -7.07
N GLY A 91 -14.96 -0.54 -6.87
CA GLY A 91 -15.82 -1.71 -7.08
C GLY A 91 -16.33 -1.85 -8.51
N TYR A 92 -15.59 -1.36 -9.51
CA TYR A 92 -16.02 -1.29 -10.92
C TYR A 92 -17.39 -0.68 -11.11
N LEU A 93 -17.87 0.16 -10.18
CA LEU A 93 -19.21 0.78 -10.15
C LEU A 93 -20.37 -0.24 -10.08
N ARG A 94 -20.12 -1.44 -9.62
CA ARG A 94 -21.11 -2.54 -9.53
C ARG A 94 -21.16 -3.19 -8.15
N GLU A 95 -20.07 -3.14 -7.43
CA GLU A 95 -19.86 -3.75 -6.11
C GLU A 95 -19.51 -2.67 -5.10
N PRO A 96 -19.55 -2.96 -3.79
CA PRO A 96 -19.05 -2.03 -2.79
C PRO A 96 -17.60 -1.63 -3.10
N ASP A 97 -17.27 -0.37 -2.95
CA ASP A 97 -15.90 0.10 -3.08
C ASP A 97 -15.03 -0.41 -1.91
N HIS A 98 -13.70 -0.35 -2.07
CA HIS A 98 -12.77 -0.85 -1.06
C HIS A 98 -12.91 -0.13 0.29
N ARG A 99 -13.31 1.16 0.27
CA ARG A 99 -13.61 1.89 1.49
C ARG A 99 -14.82 1.29 2.23
N ASP A 100 -15.88 1.00 1.51
CA ASP A 100 -17.10 0.43 2.09
C ASP A 100 -16.84 -1.01 2.58
N LEU A 101 -16.03 -1.78 1.87
CA LEU A 101 -15.58 -3.09 2.33
C LEU A 101 -14.73 -3.00 3.61
N TYR A 102 -13.89 -1.96 3.74
CA TYR A 102 -13.14 -1.75 4.99
C TYR A 102 -14.07 -1.33 6.15
N LEU A 103 -15.07 -0.50 5.89
CA LEU A 103 -16.10 -0.16 6.88
C LEU A 103 -16.91 -1.38 7.33
N LYS A 104 -17.23 -2.28 6.39
CA LYS A 104 -17.85 -3.57 6.70
C LYS A 104 -16.96 -4.45 7.59
N LEU A 105 -15.64 -4.51 7.31
CA LEU A 105 -14.69 -5.19 8.19
C LEU A 105 -14.68 -4.59 9.59
N LEU A 106 -14.72 -3.26 9.72
CA LEU A 106 -14.78 -2.60 11.05
C LEU A 106 -16.04 -2.96 11.82
N ASP A 107 -17.20 -2.91 11.17
CA ASP A 107 -18.50 -3.20 11.79
C ASP A 107 -18.65 -4.69 12.11
N GLU A 108 -18.63 -5.56 11.09
CA GLU A 108 -18.88 -7.00 11.28
C GLU A 108 -17.72 -7.73 11.99
N GLY A 109 -16.46 -7.30 11.75
CA GLY A 109 -15.28 -7.96 12.32
C GLY A 109 -14.94 -7.50 13.73
N PHE A 110 -15.15 -6.23 14.02
CA PHE A 110 -14.66 -5.61 15.26
C PHE A 110 -15.74 -4.86 16.05
N GLY A 111 -16.96 -4.69 15.53
CA GLY A 111 -18.01 -3.90 16.15
C GLY A 111 -17.61 -2.42 16.29
N ILE A 112 -16.92 -1.87 15.29
CA ILE A 112 -16.43 -0.49 15.28
C ILE A 112 -17.24 0.30 14.24
N SER A 113 -17.93 1.34 14.68
CA SER A 113 -18.60 2.26 13.77
C SER A 113 -17.62 3.18 13.05
N GLU A 114 -18.02 3.72 11.89
CA GLU A 114 -17.21 4.72 11.17
C GLU A 114 -16.93 5.96 12.04
N ALA A 115 -17.90 6.39 12.86
CA ALA A 115 -17.73 7.51 13.77
C ALA A 115 -16.61 7.24 14.78
N GLU A 116 -16.63 6.06 15.42
CA GLU A 116 -15.59 5.64 16.35
C GLU A 116 -14.20 5.54 15.67
N ALA A 117 -14.15 5.05 14.43
CA ALA A 117 -12.90 5.00 13.69
C ALA A 117 -12.36 6.40 13.35
N LYS A 118 -13.23 7.33 12.96
CA LYS A 118 -12.86 8.73 12.67
C LYS A 118 -12.33 9.50 13.88
N GLU A 119 -12.90 9.22 15.07
CA GLU A 119 -12.47 9.86 16.32
C GLU A 119 -11.15 9.32 16.85
N HIS A 120 -10.72 8.15 16.37
CA HIS A 120 -9.44 7.59 16.78
C HIS A 120 -8.27 8.47 16.28
N LEU A 121 -7.38 8.85 17.19
CA LEU A 121 -6.14 9.55 16.84
C LEU A 121 -5.12 8.50 16.36
N PRO A 122 -4.76 8.48 15.06
CA PRO A 122 -3.84 7.48 14.56
C PRO A 122 -2.41 7.71 15.04
N LEU A 123 -1.62 6.64 15.06
CA LEU A 123 -0.21 6.69 15.41
C LEU A 123 0.59 7.59 14.44
N ALA A 124 1.66 8.19 14.93
CA ALA A 124 2.52 9.05 14.13
C ALA A 124 3.06 8.35 12.86
N GLY A 125 3.32 7.04 12.94
CA GLY A 125 3.73 6.23 11.78
C GLY A 125 2.66 6.17 10.70
N THR A 126 1.39 5.99 11.07
CA THR A 126 0.25 5.99 10.16
C THR A 126 0.04 7.35 9.51
N ILE A 127 0.09 8.42 10.31
CA ILE A 127 0.04 9.80 9.79
C ILE A 127 1.17 10.03 8.78
N GLY A 128 2.40 9.63 9.12
CA GLY A 128 3.57 9.78 8.26
C GLY A 128 3.44 9.01 6.93
N ALA A 129 3.03 7.75 6.98
CA ALA A 129 2.84 6.91 5.79
C ALA A 129 1.75 7.48 4.86
N THR A 130 0.61 7.83 5.41
CA THR A 130 -0.52 8.43 4.68
C THR A 130 -0.13 9.77 4.06
N THR A 131 0.55 10.63 4.83
CA THR A 131 0.99 11.96 4.35
C THR A 131 1.99 11.81 3.21
N ALA A 132 2.99 10.93 3.34
CA ALA A 132 3.99 10.69 2.30
C ALA A 132 3.34 10.18 1.01
N LEU A 133 2.47 9.18 1.10
CA LEU A 133 1.74 8.60 -0.02
C LEU A 133 0.93 9.68 -0.76
N CYS A 134 0.10 10.43 -0.04
CA CYS A 134 -0.75 11.47 -0.62
C CYS A 134 0.07 12.63 -1.21
N ALA A 135 1.17 13.04 -0.58
CA ALA A 135 2.02 14.11 -1.06
C ALA A 135 2.66 13.76 -2.41
N PHE A 136 3.25 12.56 -2.52
CA PHE A 136 3.88 12.12 -3.76
C PHE A 136 2.86 11.89 -4.88
N CYS A 137 1.68 11.34 -4.59
CA CYS A 137 0.61 11.20 -5.58
C CYS A 137 0.10 12.54 -6.13
N ARG A 138 0.22 13.63 -5.35
CA ARG A 138 -0.14 15.00 -5.76
C ARG A 138 1.00 15.77 -6.40
N SER A 139 2.23 15.32 -6.29
CA SER A 139 3.41 16.06 -6.75
C SER A 139 3.65 15.87 -8.25
N SER A 140 3.78 14.64 -8.71
CA SER A 140 3.98 14.31 -10.11
C SER A 140 3.62 12.87 -10.41
N PHE A 141 3.48 12.55 -11.71
CA PHE A 141 3.22 11.18 -12.14
C PHE A 141 4.35 10.22 -11.74
N ALA A 142 5.60 10.62 -11.91
CA ALA A 142 6.76 9.80 -11.56
C ALA A 142 6.88 9.54 -10.06
N GLU A 143 6.58 10.55 -9.23
CA GLU A 143 6.61 10.37 -7.78
C GLU A 143 5.44 9.52 -7.29
N GLY A 144 4.23 9.69 -7.85
CA GLY A 144 3.10 8.81 -7.58
C GLY A 144 3.38 7.35 -7.97
N LEU A 145 4.06 7.11 -9.11
CA LEU A 145 4.52 5.78 -9.51
C LEU A 145 5.46 5.17 -8.47
N GLY A 146 6.42 5.95 -7.95
CA GLY A 146 7.33 5.50 -6.90
C GLY A 146 6.60 5.18 -5.59
N ALA A 147 5.69 6.07 -5.16
CA ALA A 147 5.02 5.97 -3.87
C ALA A 147 3.88 4.95 -3.88
N PHE A 148 2.93 5.07 -4.79
CA PHE A 148 1.78 4.17 -4.86
C PHE A 148 2.15 2.90 -5.63
N GLY A 149 2.55 3.02 -6.90
CA GLY A 149 2.77 1.87 -7.76
C GLY A 149 3.86 0.92 -7.26
N LEU A 150 5.02 1.43 -6.84
CA LEU A 150 6.13 0.57 -6.42
C LEU A 150 6.16 0.33 -4.90
N ALA A 151 5.98 1.36 -4.07
CA ALA A 151 6.12 1.16 -2.63
C ALA A 151 4.89 0.46 -2.03
N LEU A 152 3.68 0.72 -2.50
CA LEU A 152 2.47 0.09 -2.00
C LEU A 152 2.14 -1.21 -2.78
N GLU A 153 1.91 -1.10 -4.09
CA GLU A 153 1.34 -2.19 -4.90
C GLU A 153 2.35 -3.29 -5.29
N MET A 154 3.61 -2.94 -5.58
CA MET A 154 4.60 -3.92 -6.04
C MET A 154 4.91 -4.97 -4.98
N GLN A 155 4.72 -6.24 -5.33
CA GLN A 155 5.02 -7.36 -4.44
C GLN A 155 6.52 -7.66 -4.36
N VAL A 156 6.94 -8.25 -3.24
CA VAL A 156 8.31 -8.74 -3.05
C VAL A 156 8.34 -10.24 -3.39
N PRO A 157 8.99 -10.65 -4.48
CA PRO A 157 9.04 -12.06 -4.88
C PRO A 157 9.52 -12.98 -3.75
N GLY A 158 8.84 -14.11 -3.57
CA GLY A 158 9.16 -15.09 -2.53
C GLY A 158 8.69 -14.71 -1.12
N ARG A 159 7.97 -13.61 -0.95
CA ARG A 159 7.21 -13.30 0.27
C ARG A 159 5.71 -13.43 0.00
N PRO A 160 4.93 -13.89 0.98
CA PRO A 160 3.49 -13.84 0.85
C PRO A 160 3.04 -12.37 0.73
N ASN A 161 2.00 -12.17 -0.06
CA ASN A 161 1.30 -10.91 -0.17
C ASN A 161 0.82 -10.44 1.21
N GLY A 162 0.95 -9.14 1.50
CA GLY A 162 0.56 -8.57 2.79
C GLY A 162 -0.92 -8.75 3.11
N ALA A 163 -1.80 -8.61 2.10
CA ALA A 163 -3.23 -8.84 2.25
C ALA A 163 -3.51 -10.32 2.56
N ALA A 164 -2.82 -11.26 1.91
CA ALA A 164 -2.96 -12.69 2.19
C ALA A 164 -2.55 -13.04 3.62
N VAL A 165 -1.45 -12.44 4.12
CA VAL A 165 -1.00 -12.63 5.50
C VAL A 165 -2.06 -12.15 6.49
N LEU A 166 -2.65 -10.98 6.28
CA LEU A 166 -3.68 -10.40 7.14
C LEU A 166 -4.98 -11.18 7.04
N TYR A 167 -5.41 -11.56 5.84
CA TYR A 167 -6.58 -12.40 5.62
C TYR A 167 -6.51 -13.68 6.44
N GLU A 168 -5.42 -14.44 6.29
CA GLU A 168 -5.23 -15.72 6.99
C GLU A 168 -5.10 -15.54 8.51
N ALA A 169 -4.45 -14.49 8.99
CA ALA A 169 -4.32 -14.23 10.41
C ALA A 169 -5.68 -13.89 11.04
N LEU A 170 -6.46 -13.00 10.43
CA LEU A 170 -7.76 -12.59 10.93
C LEU A 170 -8.80 -13.71 10.83
N ARG A 171 -8.76 -14.52 9.77
CA ARG A 171 -9.60 -15.73 9.61
C ARG A 171 -9.36 -16.72 10.74
N ARG A 172 -8.10 -16.96 11.10
CA ARG A 172 -7.74 -17.83 12.24
C ARG A 172 -8.21 -17.30 13.59
N LEU A 173 -8.36 -15.99 13.72
CA LEU A 173 -8.93 -15.34 14.90
C LEU A 173 -10.47 -15.37 14.93
N GLY A 174 -11.11 -15.98 13.92
CA GLY A 174 -12.54 -16.23 13.89
C GLY A 174 -13.38 -15.16 13.22
N LEU A 175 -12.78 -14.22 12.48
CA LEU A 175 -13.55 -13.29 11.66
C LEU A 175 -14.25 -14.03 10.52
N SER A 176 -15.47 -13.60 10.19
CA SER A 176 -16.28 -14.19 9.12
C SER A 176 -15.72 -13.86 7.73
N GLU A 177 -15.99 -14.70 6.75
CA GLU A 177 -15.63 -14.46 5.34
C GLU A 177 -16.25 -13.15 4.83
N SER A 178 -17.46 -12.81 5.30
CA SER A 178 -18.13 -11.54 4.97
C SER A 178 -17.32 -10.33 5.45
N ALA A 179 -16.85 -10.36 6.69
CA ALA A 179 -16.01 -9.29 7.25
C ALA A 179 -14.65 -9.20 6.55
N LEU A 180 -14.10 -10.33 6.10
CA LEU A 180 -12.77 -10.42 5.50
C LEU A 180 -12.74 -10.12 4.00
N GLU A 181 -13.87 -9.78 3.38
CA GLU A 181 -13.99 -9.52 1.94
C GLU A 181 -13.00 -8.46 1.44
N PHE A 182 -12.77 -7.40 2.22
CA PHE A 182 -11.75 -6.40 1.92
C PHE A 182 -10.38 -7.02 1.63
N TYR A 183 -9.89 -7.89 2.50
CA TYR A 183 -8.59 -8.53 2.30
C TYR A 183 -8.63 -9.60 1.20
N ARG A 184 -9.72 -10.34 1.07
CA ARG A 184 -9.88 -11.37 0.04
C ARG A 184 -9.71 -10.82 -1.36
N ILE A 185 -10.37 -9.69 -1.67
CA ILE A 185 -10.25 -9.08 -3.00
C ILE A 185 -8.85 -8.51 -3.26
N HIS A 186 -8.16 -8.00 -2.23
CA HIS A 186 -6.78 -7.54 -2.37
C HIS A 186 -5.81 -8.69 -2.64
N VAL A 187 -6.05 -9.90 -2.10
CA VAL A 187 -5.24 -11.08 -2.44
C VAL A 187 -5.29 -11.38 -3.93
N GLU A 188 -6.50 -11.34 -4.51
CA GLU A 188 -6.70 -11.61 -5.95
C GLU A 188 -6.13 -10.50 -6.84
N ALA A 189 -6.33 -9.22 -6.46
CA ALA A 189 -5.89 -8.07 -7.24
C ALA A 189 -4.35 -7.92 -7.28
N GLU A 190 -3.66 -8.22 -6.19
CA GLU A 190 -2.21 -8.01 -6.08
C GLU A 190 -1.38 -9.02 -6.90
N GLU A 191 -1.90 -10.20 -7.24
CA GLU A 191 -1.24 -11.14 -8.15
C GLU A 191 -1.10 -10.55 -9.56
N GLU A 192 -2.12 -9.84 -10.04
CA GLU A 192 -2.13 -9.19 -11.37
C GLU A 192 -1.24 -7.94 -11.43
N HIS A 193 -1.11 -7.22 -10.31
CA HIS A 193 -0.35 -5.97 -10.23
C HIS A 193 1.16 -6.16 -10.34
N GLY A 194 1.69 -7.28 -9.83
CA GLY A 194 3.13 -7.59 -9.87
C GLY A 194 3.67 -7.80 -11.28
N GLU A 195 2.89 -8.41 -12.17
CA GLU A 195 3.30 -8.71 -13.55
C GLU A 195 3.42 -7.46 -14.44
N ASN A 196 2.70 -6.42 -14.10
CA ASN A 196 2.66 -5.18 -14.87
C ASN A 196 3.64 -4.10 -14.38
N ALA A 197 4.30 -4.29 -13.24
CA ALA A 197 5.15 -3.27 -12.62
C ALA A 197 6.31 -2.84 -13.50
N GLU A 198 7.00 -3.78 -14.17
CA GLU A 198 8.12 -3.48 -15.07
C GLU A 198 7.66 -2.66 -16.28
N ARG A 199 6.53 -3.02 -16.89
CA ARG A 199 5.96 -2.28 -18.02
C ARG A 199 5.50 -0.88 -17.61
N ALA A 200 4.90 -0.75 -16.42
CA ALA A 200 4.42 0.52 -15.91
C ALA A 200 5.55 1.50 -15.61
N VAL A 201 6.69 1.02 -15.11
CA VAL A 201 7.80 1.87 -14.70
C VAL A 201 8.73 2.25 -15.86
N ALA A 202 8.85 1.41 -16.89
CA ALA A 202 9.84 1.57 -17.96
C ALA A 202 9.84 2.96 -18.63
N PRO A 203 8.70 3.62 -18.94
CA PRO A 203 8.70 4.95 -19.56
C PRO A 203 9.24 6.06 -18.65
N PHE A 204 9.29 5.85 -17.35
CA PHE A 204 9.63 6.87 -16.34
C PHE A 204 11.01 6.72 -15.73
N ILE A 205 11.83 5.79 -16.24
CA ILE A 205 13.18 5.51 -15.73
C ILE A 205 14.22 5.47 -16.85
N GLN A 206 13.98 6.23 -17.92
CA GLN A 206 14.90 6.29 -19.07
C GLN A 206 16.14 7.12 -18.78
N THR A 207 16.05 8.10 -17.87
CA THR A 207 17.17 8.96 -17.48
C THR A 207 17.47 8.84 -15.99
N ARG A 208 18.66 9.30 -15.59
CA ARG A 208 19.05 9.34 -14.17
C ARG A 208 18.12 10.23 -13.32
N GLU A 209 17.69 11.34 -13.89
CA GLU A 209 16.81 12.29 -13.22
C GLU A 209 15.44 11.64 -12.96
N GLN A 210 14.90 10.94 -13.96
CA GLN A 210 13.64 10.19 -13.80
C GLN A 210 13.79 9.10 -12.74
N GLN A 211 14.88 8.30 -12.81
CA GLN A 211 15.15 7.28 -11.78
C GLN A 211 15.31 7.89 -10.39
N ALA A 212 15.91 9.07 -10.28
CA ALA A 212 16.08 9.74 -9.01
C ALA A 212 14.72 10.15 -8.39
N LEU A 213 13.79 10.69 -9.20
CA LEU A 213 12.45 11.07 -8.74
C LEU A 213 11.64 9.87 -8.27
N VAL A 214 11.55 8.81 -9.10
CA VAL A 214 10.82 7.58 -8.75
C VAL A 214 11.43 6.93 -7.50
N ARG A 215 12.76 6.81 -7.46
CA ARG A 215 13.49 6.23 -6.34
C ARG A 215 13.30 7.01 -5.05
N HIS A 216 13.30 8.33 -5.12
CA HIS A 216 13.08 9.21 -3.98
C HIS A 216 11.72 8.92 -3.34
N ALA A 217 10.65 9.05 -4.12
CA ALA A 217 9.28 8.82 -3.64
C ALA A 217 9.09 7.38 -3.12
N PHE A 218 9.61 6.39 -3.87
CA PHE A 218 9.60 4.99 -3.46
C PHE A 218 10.24 4.76 -2.09
N ARG A 219 11.49 5.20 -1.92
CA ARG A 219 12.25 4.95 -0.68
C ARG A 219 11.62 5.66 0.52
N TRP A 220 11.17 6.89 0.36
CA TRP A 220 10.53 7.63 1.43
C TRP A 220 9.21 6.99 1.85
N THR A 221 8.41 6.54 0.89
CA THR A 221 7.15 5.84 1.19
C THR A 221 7.42 4.50 1.88
N VAL A 222 8.41 3.71 1.42
CA VAL A 222 8.78 2.45 2.09
C VAL A 222 9.24 2.68 3.53
N ILE A 223 10.06 3.73 3.78
CA ILE A 223 10.48 4.08 5.15
C ILE A 223 9.28 4.48 6.00
N ALA A 224 8.36 5.27 5.46
CA ALA A 224 7.15 5.69 6.17
C ALA A 224 6.22 4.49 6.48
N LEU A 225 6.03 3.57 5.52
CA LEU A 225 5.29 2.32 5.74
C LEU A 225 5.96 1.43 6.80
N ALA A 226 7.29 1.32 6.79
CA ALA A 226 8.02 0.60 7.83
C ALA A 226 7.83 1.24 9.20
N GLY A 227 7.85 2.58 9.28
CA GLY A 227 7.56 3.33 10.50
C GLY A 227 6.12 3.12 11.00
N MET A 228 5.15 3.03 10.09
CA MET A 228 3.77 2.68 10.42
C MET A 228 3.68 1.27 11.02
N GLN A 229 4.27 0.26 10.37
CA GLN A 229 4.26 -1.12 10.85
C GLN A 229 4.94 -1.26 12.23
N GLN A 230 6.06 -0.59 12.44
CA GLN A 230 6.74 -0.57 13.74
C GLN A 230 5.94 0.21 14.79
N GLY A 231 5.24 1.26 14.39
CA GLY A 231 4.37 2.05 15.25
C GLY A 231 3.28 1.20 15.92
N PHE A 232 2.73 0.21 15.22
CA PHE A 232 1.72 -0.71 15.77
C PHE A 232 2.23 -1.52 16.97
N ASP A 233 3.55 -1.63 17.16
CA ASP A 233 4.14 -2.28 18.34
C ASP A 233 3.72 -1.61 19.66
N ALA A 234 3.30 -0.33 19.61
CA ALA A 234 2.74 0.37 20.75
C ALA A 234 1.43 -0.25 21.27
N TYR A 235 0.71 -1.00 20.45
CA TYR A 235 -0.52 -1.68 20.83
C TYR A 235 -0.27 -3.00 21.59
N LEU A 236 0.97 -3.46 21.68
CA LEU A 236 1.34 -4.65 22.45
C LEU A 236 1.61 -4.36 23.95
N SER A 237 1.68 -3.09 24.32
CA SER A 237 1.97 -2.63 25.70
C SER A 237 0.74 -2.63 26.59
#